data_3684e0092000ba2827e337234362f2cb
#
_entry.id   3684e0092000ba2827e337234362f2cb
#
_cell.length_a   1.000
_cell.length_b   1.000
_cell.length_c   1.000
_cell.angle_alpha   90.00
_cell.angle_beta   90.00
_cell.angle_gamma   90.00
#
_symmetry.space_group_name_H-M   'P 1'
#
loop_
_entity.id
_entity.type
_entity.pdbx_description
1 polymer ?
#
loop_
_entity_poly.entity_id
_entity_poly.type
_entity_poly.pdbx_seq_one_letter_code
_entity_poly.pdbx_strand_id
1 'polypeptide(L)'
;WRPVDAEPREPREIPEFQTIVGVANLAECIRRYGHLAAQIDPLGPTPPGDPSLFPEAHGVTEEDLRTLPASIVGGFVAETAANAFEAIEKLRRVYRSTSGFDFAHVFVPEERVWLRAAAESGRFLPVMDAERAEALLERLTEVEVFEQFVHRVFPGRTRFSLEGLDMLVPMLDEIISGAGDRGVRHTMLGMAHRGRLNVLAHVLDKPYEEILAEFKDHDLREVRLDLGWRGDVKYHAGARTSSPRGQMFVTLVPNPSHLEAVNPVVEGMARAAGTRANHPGAPDFDSSVELPLLIHGDAAFPAQGVVAETLNLSRLAAYDTGGTIHIIANNQIGFTATPAESYSTSYASGLARGFKIPIVHVNADDPVACIEAARMAWEYRARFRRDFLIDLEGYRRYGHNEGNE
;
A
#
# COMPACT_ATOMS: atom_id res chain seq x y z
N TRP A 1 5.17 -64.88 12.70
CA TRP A 1 5.13 -63.89 11.66
C TRP A 1 6.13 -64.31 10.59
N ARG A 2 5.64 -64.76 9.42
CA ARG A 2 6.51 -64.99 8.23
C ARG A 2 6.42 -63.70 7.37
N PRO A 3 7.53 -63.18 6.87
CA PRO A 3 7.51 -62.10 5.88
C PRO A 3 6.84 -62.66 4.60
N VAL A 4 5.85 -61.98 4.09
CA VAL A 4 5.35 -62.19 2.74
C VAL A 4 6.44 -61.64 1.84
N ASP A 5 7.07 -62.47 1.03
CA ASP A 5 8.00 -62.08 -0.04
C ASP A 5 7.16 -61.21 -1.02
N ALA A 6 7.18 -59.89 -0.83
CA ALA A 6 6.69 -58.98 -1.81
C ALA A 6 7.69 -58.91 -2.95
N GLU A 7 7.34 -59.45 -4.11
CA GLU A 7 8.09 -59.22 -5.33
C GLU A 7 8.38 -57.71 -5.46
N PRO A 8 9.61 -57.33 -5.80
CA PRO A 8 9.94 -55.93 -6.04
C PRO A 8 9.01 -55.43 -7.16
N ARG A 9 8.06 -54.58 -6.83
CA ARG A 9 7.31 -53.85 -7.85
C ARG A 9 8.31 -52.99 -8.59
N GLU A 10 8.48 -53.27 -9.89
CA GLU A 10 9.18 -52.35 -10.77
C GLU A 10 8.64 -50.93 -10.52
N PRO A 11 9.50 -49.90 -10.36
CA PRO A 11 9.03 -48.54 -10.24
C PRO A 11 8.22 -48.28 -11.50
N ARG A 12 6.89 -48.14 -11.34
CA ARG A 12 6.08 -47.55 -12.40
C ARG A 12 6.71 -46.19 -12.67
N GLU A 13 7.31 -46.02 -13.81
CA GLU A 13 7.52 -44.68 -14.36
C GLU A 13 6.15 -44.04 -14.34
N ILE A 14 6.00 -43.00 -13.51
CA ILE A 14 4.81 -42.18 -13.48
C ILE A 14 5.26 -40.81 -14.02
N PRO A 15 5.49 -40.68 -15.35
CA PRO A 15 5.84 -39.40 -15.98
C PRO A 15 4.77 -38.36 -15.64
N GLU A 16 3.49 -38.73 -15.61
CA GLU A 16 2.34 -37.93 -15.24
C GLU A 16 2.44 -37.36 -13.81
N PHE A 17 3.02 -38.12 -12.87
CA PHE A 17 3.10 -37.62 -11.49
C PHE A 17 4.11 -36.48 -11.32
N GLN A 18 5.26 -36.57 -11.98
CA GLN A 18 6.25 -35.49 -11.96
C GLN A 18 5.73 -34.24 -12.61
N THR A 19 5.01 -34.37 -13.72
CA THR A 19 4.38 -33.27 -14.43
C THR A 19 3.30 -32.59 -13.57
N ILE A 20 2.44 -33.37 -12.88
CA ILE A 20 1.44 -32.83 -11.95
C ILE A 20 2.09 -32.01 -10.83
N VAL A 21 3.16 -32.56 -10.23
CA VAL A 21 3.91 -31.83 -9.18
C VAL A 21 4.56 -30.58 -9.77
N GLY A 22 5.10 -30.65 -10.99
CA GLY A 22 5.68 -29.51 -11.69
C GLY A 22 4.66 -28.38 -11.91
N VAL A 23 3.45 -28.70 -12.37
CA VAL A 23 2.37 -27.71 -12.56
C VAL A 23 1.94 -27.08 -11.24
N ALA A 24 1.79 -27.89 -10.18
CA ALA A 24 1.42 -27.35 -8.85
C ALA A 24 2.53 -26.44 -8.31
N ASN A 25 3.79 -26.79 -8.49
CA ASN A 25 4.92 -25.96 -8.09
C ASN A 25 4.99 -24.65 -8.90
N LEU A 26 4.79 -24.70 -10.21
CA LEU A 26 4.73 -23.51 -11.07
C LEU A 26 3.63 -22.54 -10.57
N ALA A 27 2.44 -23.05 -10.28
CA ALA A 27 1.34 -22.24 -9.75
C ALA A 27 1.70 -21.58 -8.42
N GLU A 28 2.32 -22.34 -7.50
CA GLU A 28 2.75 -21.79 -6.21
C GLU A 28 3.90 -20.78 -6.37
N CYS A 29 4.84 -21.00 -7.30
CA CYS A 29 5.91 -20.05 -7.60
C CYS A 29 5.35 -18.75 -8.18
N ILE A 30 4.36 -18.80 -9.07
CA ILE A 30 3.69 -17.59 -9.58
C ILE A 30 3.04 -16.81 -8.45
N ARG A 31 2.35 -17.47 -7.53
CA ARG A 31 1.73 -16.83 -6.36
C ARG A 31 2.76 -16.24 -5.39
N ARG A 32 3.93 -16.82 -5.30
CA ARG A 32 4.99 -16.42 -4.37
C ARG A 32 5.93 -15.37 -4.93
N TYR A 33 6.27 -15.46 -6.20
CA TYR A 33 7.33 -14.68 -6.84
C TYR A 33 6.85 -13.86 -8.03
N GLY A 34 5.54 -13.94 -8.37
CA GLY A 34 4.98 -13.20 -9.51
C GLY A 34 5.22 -11.69 -9.43
N HIS A 35 5.21 -11.12 -8.21
CA HIS A 35 5.52 -9.71 -7.98
C HIS A 35 6.90 -9.27 -8.55
N LEU A 36 7.88 -10.20 -8.65
CA LEU A 36 9.19 -9.91 -9.23
C LEU A 36 9.16 -9.69 -10.74
N ALA A 37 8.04 -10.03 -11.39
CA ALA A 37 7.81 -9.82 -12.82
C ALA A 37 6.66 -8.85 -13.10
N ALA A 38 6.12 -8.19 -12.08
CA ALA A 38 5.07 -7.19 -12.23
C ALA A 38 5.65 -5.85 -12.70
N GLN A 39 4.93 -5.18 -13.61
CA GLN A 39 5.32 -3.87 -14.16
C GLN A 39 4.89 -2.75 -13.21
N ILE A 40 5.52 -2.69 -12.05
CA ILE A 40 5.17 -1.73 -10.99
C ILE A 40 5.84 -0.38 -11.18
N ASP A 41 7.02 -0.32 -11.80
CA ASP A 41 7.71 0.94 -12.11
C ASP A 41 7.17 1.52 -13.43
N PRO A 42 6.50 2.72 -13.40
CA PRO A 42 5.96 3.34 -14.61
C PRO A 42 7.03 3.76 -15.64
N LEU A 43 8.25 4.02 -15.20
CA LEU A 43 9.35 4.47 -16.06
C LEU A 43 10.40 3.37 -16.29
N GLY A 44 10.30 2.25 -15.58
CA GLY A 44 11.28 1.18 -15.63
C GLY A 44 11.09 0.21 -16.79
N PRO A 45 12.13 -0.58 -17.09
CA PRO A 45 12.02 -1.69 -18.03
C PRO A 45 11.15 -2.80 -17.45
N THR A 46 10.60 -3.65 -18.32
CA THR A 46 9.91 -4.87 -17.88
C THR A 46 10.83 -5.72 -16.99
N PRO A 47 10.43 -6.04 -15.75
CA PRO A 47 11.27 -6.81 -14.86
C PRO A 47 11.54 -8.21 -15.40
N PRO A 48 12.76 -8.76 -15.23
CA PRO A 48 13.10 -10.08 -15.73
C PRO A 48 12.33 -11.21 -15.02
N GLY A 49 11.85 -10.94 -13.80
CA GLY A 49 11.19 -11.93 -12.94
C GLY A 49 12.17 -12.97 -12.39
N ASP A 50 11.59 -14.02 -11.83
CA ASP A 50 12.32 -15.18 -11.29
C ASP A 50 12.24 -16.36 -12.27
N PRO A 51 13.33 -17.16 -12.47
CA PRO A 51 13.31 -18.32 -13.35
C PRO A 51 12.20 -19.33 -13.03
N SER A 52 11.81 -19.47 -11.77
CA SER A 52 10.72 -20.37 -11.34
C SER A 52 9.31 -19.96 -11.81
N LEU A 53 9.17 -18.80 -12.47
CA LEU A 53 7.91 -18.36 -13.08
C LEU A 53 7.66 -19.02 -14.46
N PHE A 54 8.61 -19.78 -14.97
CA PHE A 54 8.54 -20.41 -16.27
C PHE A 54 8.37 -21.92 -16.15
N PRO A 55 7.55 -22.56 -17.02
CA PRO A 55 7.26 -24.00 -16.98
C PRO A 55 8.51 -24.88 -17.04
N GLU A 56 9.52 -24.46 -17.83
CA GLU A 56 10.75 -25.19 -18.05
C GLU A 56 11.53 -25.43 -16.74
N ALA A 57 11.46 -24.50 -15.78
CA ALA A 57 12.10 -24.67 -14.47
C ALA A 57 11.48 -25.81 -13.64
N HIS A 58 10.29 -26.26 -14.02
CA HIS A 58 9.54 -27.32 -13.35
C HIS A 58 9.44 -28.60 -14.18
N GLY A 59 10.16 -28.68 -15.32
CA GLY A 59 10.06 -29.81 -16.25
C GLY A 59 8.67 -29.97 -16.86
N VAL A 60 7.97 -28.89 -17.09
CA VAL A 60 6.59 -28.84 -17.64
C VAL A 60 6.63 -28.17 -19.00
N THR A 61 5.91 -28.75 -19.95
CA THR A 61 5.71 -28.16 -21.27
C THR A 61 4.33 -27.48 -21.39
N GLU A 62 4.12 -26.66 -22.42
CA GLU A 62 2.83 -26.11 -22.72
C GLU A 62 1.78 -27.19 -23.04
N GLU A 63 2.18 -28.25 -23.73
CA GLU A 63 1.31 -29.39 -24.04
C GLU A 63 0.84 -30.09 -22.76
N ASP A 64 1.72 -30.27 -21.77
CA ASP A 64 1.34 -30.82 -20.48
C ASP A 64 0.28 -29.94 -19.79
N LEU A 65 0.48 -28.61 -19.80
CA LEU A 65 -0.50 -27.67 -19.23
C LEU A 65 -1.86 -27.73 -19.91
N ARG A 66 -1.91 -27.96 -21.23
CA ARG A 66 -3.17 -28.05 -21.99
C ARG A 66 -3.93 -29.35 -21.73
N THR A 67 -3.23 -30.44 -21.42
CA THR A 67 -3.85 -31.74 -21.17
C THR A 67 -4.27 -31.96 -19.73
N LEU A 68 -3.66 -31.25 -18.78
CA LEU A 68 -3.93 -31.40 -17.36
C LEU A 68 -5.13 -30.53 -16.90
N PRO A 69 -5.92 -31.02 -15.93
CA PRO A 69 -7.07 -30.26 -15.42
C PRO A 69 -6.65 -29.03 -14.61
N ALA A 70 -7.43 -27.96 -14.68
CA ALA A 70 -7.21 -26.72 -13.96
C ALA A 70 -7.11 -26.91 -12.42
N SER A 71 -7.77 -27.94 -11.87
CA SER A 71 -7.79 -28.24 -10.45
C SER A 71 -6.41 -28.49 -9.84
N ILE A 72 -5.38 -28.84 -10.65
CA ILE A 72 -3.99 -28.99 -10.19
C ILE A 72 -3.40 -27.62 -9.79
N VAL A 73 -3.77 -26.57 -10.51
CA VAL A 73 -3.36 -25.18 -10.22
C VAL A 73 -4.03 -24.68 -8.93
N GLY A 74 -5.28 -25.10 -8.72
CA GLY A 74 -6.07 -24.72 -7.54
C GLY A 74 -6.34 -23.21 -7.44
N GLY A 75 -7.04 -22.81 -6.37
CA GLY A 75 -7.43 -21.42 -6.13
C GLY A 75 -8.59 -20.98 -7.02
N PHE A 76 -8.95 -19.70 -6.90
CA PHE A 76 -10.12 -19.13 -7.61
C PHE A 76 -9.98 -19.21 -9.13
N VAL A 77 -8.78 -19.04 -9.66
CA VAL A 77 -8.55 -19.10 -11.12
C VAL A 77 -8.89 -20.45 -11.72
N ALA A 78 -8.76 -21.54 -10.97
CA ALA A 78 -9.05 -22.88 -11.43
C ALA A 78 -10.56 -23.15 -11.58
N GLU A 79 -11.42 -22.46 -10.83
CA GLU A 79 -12.88 -22.62 -10.87
C GLU A 79 -13.47 -22.22 -12.23
N THR A 80 -12.81 -21.33 -12.94
CA THR A 80 -13.28 -20.73 -14.21
C THR A 80 -12.40 -21.09 -15.41
N ALA A 81 -11.38 -21.95 -15.24
CA ALA A 81 -10.44 -22.33 -16.28
C ALA A 81 -10.76 -23.74 -16.82
N ALA A 82 -10.64 -23.93 -18.13
CA ALA A 82 -10.89 -25.21 -18.79
C ALA A 82 -9.80 -26.25 -18.52
N ASN A 83 -8.55 -25.81 -18.37
CA ASN A 83 -7.37 -26.65 -18.14
C ASN A 83 -6.29 -25.91 -17.36
N ALA A 84 -5.17 -26.59 -17.04
CA ALA A 84 -4.09 -25.99 -16.29
C ALA A 84 -3.41 -24.83 -17.04
N PHE A 85 -3.34 -24.87 -18.37
CA PHE A 85 -2.78 -23.78 -19.18
C PHE A 85 -3.58 -22.47 -18.96
N GLU A 86 -4.91 -22.54 -19.12
CA GLU A 86 -5.75 -21.36 -18.92
C GLU A 86 -5.67 -20.85 -17.48
N ALA A 87 -5.62 -21.73 -16.49
CA ALA A 87 -5.48 -21.35 -15.08
C ALA A 87 -4.11 -20.67 -14.82
N ILE A 88 -3.01 -21.15 -15.37
CA ILE A 88 -1.69 -20.53 -15.26
C ILE A 88 -1.67 -19.17 -15.95
N GLU A 89 -2.27 -19.02 -17.13
CA GLU A 89 -2.36 -17.74 -17.81
C GLU A 89 -3.21 -16.71 -17.02
N LYS A 90 -4.27 -17.16 -16.33
CA LYS A 90 -5.03 -16.31 -15.39
C LYS A 90 -4.16 -15.88 -14.20
N LEU A 91 -3.39 -16.80 -13.61
CA LEU A 91 -2.43 -16.44 -12.55
C LEU A 91 -1.40 -15.42 -13.02
N ARG A 92 -0.81 -15.62 -14.19
CA ARG A 92 0.16 -14.67 -14.75
C ARG A 92 -0.43 -13.29 -14.94
N ARG A 93 -1.68 -13.18 -15.43
CA ARG A 93 -2.38 -11.90 -15.58
C ARG A 93 -2.61 -11.19 -14.25
N VAL A 94 -2.86 -11.94 -13.18
CA VAL A 94 -3.04 -11.36 -11.84
C VAL A 94 -1.69 -10.94 -11.25
N TYR A 95 -0.72 -11.86 -11.20
CA TYR A 95 0.50 -11.68 -10.41
C TYR A 95 1.66 -10.99 -11.16
N ARG A 96 1.50 -10.70 -12.46
CA ARG A 96 2.50 -10.05 -13.31
C ARG A 96 1.92 -8.83 -14.04
N SER A 97 0.91 -8.21 -13.47
CA SER A 97 0.27 -6.99 -13.99
C SER A 97 1.04 -5.74 -13.54
N THR A 98 0.34 -4.65 -13.43
CA THR A 98 0.78 -3.39 -12.79
C THR A 98 0.68 -3.45 -11.26
N SER A 99 0.24 -4.59 -10.71
CA SER A 99 0.22 -4.90 -9.29
C SER A 99 1.09 -6.11 -8.98
N GLY A 100 1.95 -5.99 -7.97
CA GLY A 100 2.76 -7.06 -7.42
C GLY A 100 2.24 -7.47 -6.04
N PHE A 101 1.62 -8.65 -5.93
CA PHE A 101 1.10 -9.18 -4.67
C PHE A 101 2.18 -9.96 -3.92
N ASP A 102 2.70 -9.42 -2.82
CA ASP A 102 3.73 -10.04 -1.99
C ASP A 102 3.13 -10.54 -0.66
N PHE A 103 2.58 -11.75 -0.68
CA PHE A 103 1.87 -12.36 0.44
C PHE A 103 2.54 -13.64 0.98
N ALA A 104 3.63 -14.10 0.38
CA ALA A 104 4.24 -15.39 0.72
C ALA A 104 4.76 -15.47 2.17
N HIS A 105 5.10 -14.33 2.75
CA HIS A 105 5.58 -14.20 4.13
C HIS A 105 4.45 -14.17 5.17
N VAL A 106 3.19 -14.05 4.76
CA VAL A 106 2.02 -14.13 5.65
C VAL A 106 1.77 -15.59 6.01
N PHE A 107 1.96 -15.96 7.27
CA PHE A 107 1.90 -17.36 7.67
C PHE A 107 0.57 -17.78 8.35
N VAL A 108 -0.31 -16.84 8.69
CA VAL A 108 -1.66 -17.17 9.15
C VAL A 108 -2.47 -17.72 7.98
N PRO A 109 -2.91 -18.99 8.02
CA PRO A 109 -3.53 -19.62 6.87
C PRO A 109 -4.80 -18.90 6.37
N GLU A 110 -5.64 -18.46 7.29
CA GLU A 110 -6.90 -17.76 6.94
C GLU A 110 -6.62 -16.44 6.20
N GLU A 111 -5.66 -15.64 6.69
CA GLU A 111 -5.24 -14.40 6.05
C GLU A 111 -4.71 -14.67 4.64
N ARG A 112 -3.81 -15.66 4.49
CA ARG A 112 -3.21 -16.01 3.20
C ARG A 112 -4.24 -16.52 2.19
N VAL A 113 -5.18 -17.36 2.61
CA VAL A 113 -6.27 -17.83 1.74
C VAL A 113 -7.13 -16.68 1.27
N TRP A 114 -7.49 -15.78 2.18
CA TRP A 114 -8.29 -14.60 1.85
C TRP A 114 -7.57 -13.66 0.87
N LEU A 115 -6.29 -13.38 1.10
CA LEU A 115 -5.47 -12.52 0.24
C LEU A 115 -5.35 -13.09 -1.18
N ARG A 116 -5.08 -14.39 -1.30
CA ARG A 116 -5.04 -15.08 -2.60
C ARG A 116 -6.38 -15.03 -3.31
N ALA A 117 -7.46 -15.35 -2.62
CA ALA A 117 -8.80 -15.28 -3.19
C ALA A 117 -9.17 -13.85 -3.58
N ALA A 118 -8.76 -12.84 -2.81
CA ALA A 118 -8.98 -11.43 -3.12
C ALA A 118 -8.31 -11.02 -4.43
N ALA A 119 -7.02 -11.34 -4.59
CA ALA A 119 -6.26 -11.04 -5.80
C ALA A 119 -6.78 -11.83 -7.01
N GLU A 120 -6.94 -13.16 -6.87
CA GLU A 120 -7.31 -14.04 -7.99
C GLU A 120 -8.75 -13.85 -8.49
N SER A 121 -9.67 -13.35 -7.65
CA SER A 121 -11.05 -13.06 -8.06
C SER A 121 -11.24 -11.67 -8.65
N GLY A 122 -10.31 -10.74 -8.43
CA GLY A 122 -10.45 -9.34 -8.83
C GLY A 122 -11.65 -8.63 -8.18
N ARG A 123 -12.12 -9.12 -7.02
CA ARG A 123 -13.36 -8.61 -6.39
C ARG A 123 -13.27 -7.17 -5.91
N PHE A 124 -12.07 -6.63 -5.80
CA PHE A 124 -11.83 -5.24 -5.40
C PHE A 124 -11.56 -4.31 -6.59
N LEU A 125 -11.48 -4.87 -7.79
CA LEU A 125 -11.39 -4.05 -9.00
C LEU A 125 -12.60 -3.09 -9.07
N PRO A 126 -12.37 -1.80 -9.30
CA PRO A 126 -13.47 -0.87 -9.52
C PRO A 126 -14.18 -1.17 -10.84
N VAL A 127 -15.51 -1.09 -10.83
CA VAL A 127 -16.24 -0.98 -12.09
C VAL A 127 -15.99 0.44 -12.60
N MET A 128 -15.23 0.56 -13.68
CA MET A 128 -14.85 1.84 -14.27
C MET A 128 -15.80 2.18 -15.42
N ASP A 129 -17.03 2.61 -15.07
CA ASP A 129 -17.94 3.22 -16.02
C ASP A 129 -17.53 4.67 -16.36
N ALA A 130 -18.24 5.30 -17.28
CA ALA A 130 -17.91 6.64 -17.75
C ALA A 130 -18.00 7.70 -16.64
N GLU A 131 -19.01 7.61 -15.76
CA GLU A 131 -19.22 8.54 -14.66
C GLU A 131 -18.06 8.46 -13.64
N ARG A 132 -17.68 7.24 -13.27
CA ARG A 132 -16.58 7.03 -12.34
C ARG A 132 -15.22 7.39 -12.93
N ALA A 133 -15.01 7.12 -14.22
CA ALA A 133 -13.79 7.52 -14.92
C ALA A 133 -13.67 9.05 -14.99
N GLU A 134 -14.77 9.75 -15.28
CA GLU A 134 -14.83 11.22 -15.32
C GLU A 134 -14.56 11.81 -13.91
N ALA A 135 -15.20 11.30 -12.87
CA ALA A 135 -14.97 11.75 -11.49
C ALA A 135 -13.51 11.53 -11.03
N LEU A 136 -12.90 10.40 -11.41
CA LEU A 136 -11.50 10.15 -11.09
C LEU A 136 -10.56 11.06 -11.86
N LEU A 137 -10.84 11.33 -13.15
CA LEU A 137 -10.08 12.27 -13.96
C LEU A 137 -10.21 13.70 -13.42
N GLU A 138 -11.39 14.12 -13.00
CA GLU A 138 -11.60 15.41 -12.34
C GLU A 138 -10.75 15.51 -11.08
N ARG A 139 -10.78 14.47 -10.23
CA ARG A 139 -10.00 14.42 -8.99
C ARG A 139 -8.49 14.50 -9.22
N LEU A 140 -7.97 13.75 -10.19
CA LEU A 140 -6.56 13.83 -10.59
C LEU A 140 -6.19 15.19 -11.17
N THR A 141 -7.11 15.80 -11.91
CA THR A 141 -6.92 17.15 -12.46
C THR A 141 -6.84 18.20 -11.34
N GLU A 142 -7.67 18.11 -10.30
CA GLU A 142 -7.58 18.99 -9.11
C GLU A 142 -6.20 18.88 -8.46
N VAL A 143 -5.72 17.64 -8.24
CA VAL A 143 -4.41 17.34 -7.63
C VAL A 143 -3.27 17.97 -8.46
N GLU A 144 -3.25 17.72 -9.76
CA GLU A 144 -2.21 18.23 -10.66
C GLU A 144 -2.25 19.75 -10.80
N VAL A 145 -3.44 20.32 -11.04
CA VAL A 145 -3.60 21.77 -11.23
C VAL A 145 -3.18 22.54 -9.99
N PHE A 146 -3.45 22.03 -8.79
CA PHE A 146 -2.97 22.64 -7.56
C PHE A 146 -1.44 22.70 -7.52
N GLU A 147 -0.74 21.60 -7.81
CA GLU A 147 0.72 21.57 -7.85
C GLU A 147 1.29 22.52 -8.90
N GLN A 148 0.74 22.51 -10.12
CA GLN A 148 1.15 23.40 -11.20
C GLN A 148 0.89 24.88 -10.88
N PHE A 149 -0.23 25.18 -10.22
CA PHE A 149 -0.56 26.55 -9.80
C PHE A 149 0.48 27.05 -8.79
N VAL A 150 0.78 26.26 -7.76
CA VAL A 150 1.77 26.63 -6.73
C VAL A 150 3.16 26.79 -7.35
N HIS A 151 3.56 25.89 -8.25
CA HIS A 151 4.83 25.97 -8.98
C HIS A 151 4.94 27.28 -9.79
N ARG A 152 3.89 27.65 -10.49
CA ARG A 152 3.86 28.84 -11.38
C ARG A 152 3.83 30.15 -10.59
N VAL A 153 3.04 30.19 -9.51
CA VAL A 153 2.81 31.42 -8.74
C VAL A 153 3.91 31.67 -7.70
N PHE A 154 4.51 30.60 -7.18
CA PHE A 154 5.57 30.66 -6.15
C PHE A 154 6.83 29.90 -6.60
N PRO A 155 7.46 30.30 -7.71
CA PRO A 155 8.62 29.58 -8.24
C PRO A 155 9.76 29.51 -7.22
N GLY A 156 10.41 28.34 -7.14
CA GLY A 156 11.50 28.07 -6.20
C GLY A 156 11.11 28.01 -4.72
N ARG A 157 9.80 28.05 -4.40
CA ARG A 157 9.33 27.86 -3.02
C ARG A 157 9.11 26.39 -2.73
N THR A 158 9.66 25.94 -1.62
CA THR A 158 9.51 24.55 -1.13
C THR A 158 8.05 24.16 -0.99
N ARG A 159 7.64 23.08 -1.65
CA ARG A 159 6.30 22.49 -1.59
C ARG A 159 6.29 20.97 -1.42
N PHE A 160 7.41 20.29 -1.71
CA PHE A 160 7.52 18.82 -1.73
C PHE A 160 6.40 18.19 -2.56
N SER A 161 6.46 18.44 -3.86
CA SER A 161 5.46 18.04 -4.86
C SER A 161 5.09 16.55 -4.79
N LEU A 162 3.80 16.27 -5.00
CA LEU A 162 3.24 14.92 -5.12
C LEU A 162 3.36 14.36 -6.54
N GLU A 163 3.62 15.20 -7.54
CA GLU A 163 3.62 14.85 -8.97
C GLU A 163 4.43 13.59 -9.28
N GLY A 164 3.80 12.64 -9.94
CA GLY A 164 4.28 11.27 -10.15
C GLY A 164 3.76 10.24 -9.14
N LEU A 165 2.98 10.69 -8.15
CA LEU A 165 2.29 9.87 -7.15
C LEU A 165 0.85 10.36 -6.91
N ASP A 166 0.24 10.97 -7.92
CA ASP A 166 -1.02 11.70 -7.83
C ASP A 166 -2.18 10.81 -7.36
N MET A 167 -2.12 9.52 -7.66
CA MET A 167 -3.09 8.52 -7.18
C MET A 167 -3.14 8.37 -5.66
N LEU A 168 -2.17 8.92 -4.90
CA LEU A 168 -2.23 8.89 -3.43
C LEU A 168 -3.53 9.53 -2.92
N VAL A 169 -3.99 10.65 -3.49
CA VAL A 169 -5.21 11.34 -3.06
C VAL A 169 -6.46 10.51 -3.32
N PRO A 170 -6.74 10.01 -4.54
CA PRO A 170 -7.87 9.10 -4.77
C PRO A 170 -7.85 7.82 -3.93
N MET A 171 -6.68 7.27 -3.63
CA MET A 171 -6.55 6.10 -2.75
C MET A 171 -6.96 6.42 -1.32
N LEU A 172 -6.58 7.60 -0.80
CA LEU A 172 -7.01 8.06 0.52
C LEU A 172 -8.53 8.29 0.56
N ASP A 173 -9.10 8.89 -0.48
CA ASP A 173 -10.54 9.08 -0.61
C ASP A 173 -11.29 7.75 -0.54
N GLU A 174 -10.81 6.72 -1.26
CA GLU A 174 -11.41 5.37 -1.29
C GLU A 174 -11.34 4.69 0.09
N ILE A 175 -10.18 4.74 0.77
CA ILE A 175 -10.00 4.16 2.10
C ILE A 175 -10.87 4.87 3.14
N ILE A 176 -10.86 6.20 3.14
CA ILE A 176 -11.62 7.03 4.11
C ILE A 176 -13.12 6.85 3.91
N SER A 177 -13.59 6.83 2.65
CA SER A 177 -15.00 6.58 2.35
C SER A 177 -15.44 5.20 2.81
N GLY A 178 -14.69 4.15 2.46
CA GLY A 178 -14.97 2.77 2.89
C GLY A 178 -14.98 2.61 4.41
N ALA A 179 -14.09 3.31 5.11
CA ALA A 179 -14.03 3.33 6.56
C ALA A 179 -15.27 4.00 7.18
N GLY A 180 -15.69 5.14 6.63
CA GLY A 180 -16.88 5.85 7.05
C GLY A 180 -18.16 5.03 6.88
N ASP A 181 -18.30 4.33 5.77
CA ASP A 181 -19.45 3.45 5.48
C ASP A 181 -19.57 2.28 6.47
N ARG A 182 -18.46 1.88 7.12
CA ARG A 182 -18.44 0.85 8.15
C ARG A 182 -18.41 1.38 9.59
N GLY A 183 -18.65 2.68 9.78
CA GLY A 183 -18.84 3.28 11.10
C GLY A 183 -17.55 3.68 11.82
N VAL A 184 -16.42 3.77 11.14
CA VAL A 184 -15.23 4.43 11.67
C VAL A 184 -15.55 5.89 11.96
N ARG A 185 -15.18 6.37 13.15
CA ARG A 185 -15.46 7.75 13.59
C ARG A 185 -14.22 8.64 13.61
N HIS A 186 -13.05 8.05 13.61
CA HIS A 186 -11.78 8.77 13.66
C HIS A 186 -10.78 8.13 12.71
N THR A 187 -10.31 8.91 11.73
CA THR A 187 -9.15 8.56 10.92
C THR A 187 -7.99 9.47 11.31
N MET A 188 -6.87 8.86 11.71
CA MET A 188 -5.65 9.55 12.11
C MET A 188 -4.60 9.40 11.02
N LEU A 189 -4.29 10.48 10.30
CA LEU A 189 -3.31 10.51 9.24
C LEU A 189 -1.96 10.98 9.77
N GLY A 190 -0.90 10.20 9.50
CA GLY A 190 0.50 10.62 9.66
C GLY A 190 1.22 10.58 8.33
N MET A 191 1.96 11.63 8.01
CA MET A 191 2.76 11.66 6.80
C MET A 191 3.94 12.64 6.92
N ALA A 192 5.00 12.38 6.16
CA ALA A 192 6.05 13.35 5.91
C ALA A 192 5.52 14.52 5.05
N HIS A 193 6.42 15.35 4.54
CA HIS A 193 6.04 16.58 3.83
C HIS A 193 5.65 16.38 2.37
N ARG A 194 6.10 15.31 1.70
CA ARG A 194 5.76 15.07 0.27
C ARG A 194 4.27 14.82 0.08
N GLY A 195 3.64 15.65 -0.73
CA GLY A 195 2.20 15.61 -0.98
C GLY A 195 1.34 16.19 0.14
N ARG A 196 1.94 16.65 1.26
CA ARG A 196 1.18 17.10 2.43
C ARG A 196 0.26 18.29 2.12
N LEU A 197 0.71 19.24 1.29
CA LEU A 197 -0.11 20.39 0.90
C LEU A 197 -1.33 19.94 0.09
N ASN A 198 -1.14 18.97 -0.78
CA ASN A 198 -2.22 18.38 -1.59
C ASN A 198 -3.22 17.63 -0.71
N VAL A 199 -2.75 16.84 0.25
CA VAL A 199 -3.61 16.17 1.25
C VAL A 199 -4.36 17.18 2.12
N LEU A 200 -3.72 18.27 2.55
CA LEU A 200 -4.39 19.36 3.27
C LEU A 200 -5.52 19.97 2.44
N ALA A 201 -5.27 20.25 1.15
CA ALA A 201 -6.26 20.86 0.27
C ALA A 201 -7.42 19.90 -0.05
N HIS A 202 -7.12 18.68 -0.49
CA HIS A 202 -8.08 17.81 -1.16
C HIS A 202 -8.65 16.70 -0.25
N VAL A 203 -7.95 16.30 0.81
CA VAL A 203 -8.45 15.29 1.76
C VAL A 203 -8.98 15.91 3.05
N LEU A 204 -8.36 17.02 3.48
CA LEU A 204 -8.76 17.74 4.69
C LEU A 204 -9.63 18.97 4.42
N ASP A 205 -9.94 19.29 3.16
CA ASP A 205 -10.72 20.43 2.72
C ASP A 205 -10.20 21.78 3.29
N LYS A 206 -8.87 21.88 3.48
CA LYS A 206 -8.27 23.16 3.93
C LYS A 206 -8.41 24.19 2.80
N PRO A 207 -8.99 25.38 3.06
CA PRO A 207 -9.19 26.40 2.03
C PRO A 207 -7.86 26.77 1.33
N TYR A 208 -7.90 26.86 0.00
CA TYR A 208 -6.71 27.25 -0.79
C TYR A 208 -6.14 28.58 -0.35
N GLU A 209 -7.00 29.55 0.02
CA GLU A 209 -6.60 30.87 0.50
C GLU A 209 -5.69 30.78 1.72
N GLU A 210 -5.97 29.86 2.65
CA GLU A 210 -5.15 29.65 3.84
C GLU A 210 -3.81 29.03 3.48
N ILE A 211 -3.79 28.03 2.58
CA ILE A 211 -2.55 27.39 2.13
C ILE A 211 -1.69 28.39 1.36
N LEU A 212 -2.30 29.17 0.44
CA LEU A 212 -1.58 30.14 -0.40
C LEU A 212 -1.10 31.35 0.40
N ALA A 213 -1.82 31.76 1.45
CA ALA A 213 -1.36 32.79 2.37
C ALA A 213 -0.03 32.39 3.03
N GLU A 214 0.13 31.12 3.41
CA GLU A 214 1.37 30.62 4.01
C GLU A 214 2.58 30.68 3.06
N PHE A 215 2.38 30.76 1.74
CA PHE A 215 3.46 31.00 0.75
C PHE A 215 3.87 32.48 0.66
N LYS A 216 2.95 33.39 0.95
CA LYS A 216 3.20 34.84 0.92
C LYS A 216 3.87 35.34 2.20
N ASP A 217 3.51 34.76 3.34
CA ASP A 217 3.81 35.29 4.67
C ASP A 217 5.21 34.93 5.23
N HIS A 218 6.27 35.06 4.37
CA HIS A 218 7.60 35.14 4.96
C HIS A 218 7.77 36.39 5.85
N ASP A 219 7.08 37.46 5.53
CA ASP A 219 7.20 38.76 6.20
C ASP A 219 6.31 38.89 7.46
N LEU A 220 5.19 38.19 7.54
CA LEU A 220 4.33 38.20 8.73
C LEU A 220 4.86 37.34 9.90
N ARG A 221 5.90 36.52 9.66
CA ARG A 221 6.64 35.84 10.75
C ARG A 221 7.33 36.81 11.69
N GLU A 222 7.70 38.01 11.23
CA GLU A 222 8.30 39.05 12.07
C GLU A 222 7.29 39.72 13.02
N VAL A 223 6.01 39.78 12.66
CA VAL A 223 4.96 40.51 13.43
C VAL A 223 4.52 39.74 14.69
N ARG A 224 4.77 38.43 14.80
CA ARG A 224 4.46 37.62 15.99
C ARG A 224 5.67 37.27 16.86
N LEU A 225 6.81 37.90 16.64
CA LEU A 225 8.04 37.68 17.43
C LEU A 225 7.93 38.14 18.87
N ASP A 226 7.03 39.08 19.16
CA ASP A 226 6.76 39.61 20.50
C ASP A 226 6.10 38.60 21.44
N LEU A 227 5.42 37.57 20.92
CA LEU A 227 4.80 36.49 21.68
C LEU A 227 5.69 35.24 21.80
N GLY A 228 6.88 35.21 21.21
CA GLY A 228 7.80 34.06 21.25
C GLY A 228 7.34 32.84 20.44
N TRP A 229 6.25 32.95 19.70
CA TRP A 229 5.69 31.87 18.89
C TRP A 229 6.17 32.02 17.45
N ARG A 230 7.07 31.15 17.04
CA ARG A 230 7.38 30.97 15.61
C ARG A 230 6.37 29.98 15.04
N GLY A 231 5.61 30.39 14.03
CA GLY A 231 4.76 29.47 13.27
C GLY A 231 5.62 28.35 12.68
N ASP A 232 5.11 27.12 12.72
CA ASP A 232 5.74 25.99 12.05
C ASP A 232 5.70 26.19 10.53
N VAL A 233 6.55 25.45 9.80
CA VAL A 233 6.55 25.52 8.35
C VAL A 233 5.30 24.86 7.79
N LYS A 234 4.74 25.41 6.72
CA LYS A 234 3.46 24.96 6.11
C LYS A 234 3.33 23.47 5.85
N TYR A 235 4.43 22.82 5.50
CA TYR A 235 4.47 21.37 5.24
C TYR A 235 4.62 20.51 6.50
N HIS A 236 4.55 21.10 7.71
CA HIS A 236 4.41 20.39 8.98
C HIS A 236 3.03 20.58 9.61
N ALA A 237 2.23 21.49 9.07
CA ALA A 237 0.91 21.82 9.61
C ALA A 237 -0.02 20.60 9.68
N GLY A 238 -0.75 20.48 10.78
CA GLY A 238 -1.87 19.56 10.93
C GLY A 238 -3.19 20.23 10.55
N ALA A 239 -4.20 19.41 10.33
CA ALA A 239 -5.57 19.86 10.14
C ALA A 239 -6.55 18.79 10.60
N ARG A 240 -7.80 19.20 10.82
CA ARG A 240 -8.90 18.29 11.13
C ARG A 240 -10.14 18.73 10.39
N THR A 241 -10.79 17.79 9.71
CA THR A 241 -12.08 18.00 9.07
C THR A 241 -13.08 16.94 9.53
N SER A 242 -14.36 17.17 9.26
CA SER A 242 -15.41 16.15 9.38
C SER A 242 -15.76 15.65 7.98
N SER A 243 -16.03 14.35 7.85
CA SER A 243 -16.54 13.82 6.59
C SER A 243 -17.82 14.55 6.15
N PRO A 244 -18.16 14.56 4.86
CA PRO A 244 -19.35 15.25 4.34
C PRO A 244 -20.65 14.87 5.04
N ARG A 245 -20.74 13.65 5.59
CA ARG A 245 -21.88 13.16 6.39
C ARG A 245 -21.78 13.52 7.88
N GLY A 246 -20.71 14.21 8.32
CA GLY A 246 -20.49 14.63 9.70
C GLY A 246 -20.31 13.50 10.74
N GLN A 247 -20.15 12.26 10.28
CA GLN A 247 -20.08 11.08 11.15
C GLN A 247 -18.65 10.66 11.52
N MET A 248 -17.67 11.10 10.75
CA MET A 248 -16.27 10.75 10.92
C MET A 248 -15.40 12.02 10.93
N PHE A 249 -14.39 12.04 11.78
CA PHE A 249 -13.33 13.04 11.78
C PHE A 249 -12.08 12.48 11.12
N VAL A 250 -11.53 13.24 10.18
CA VAL A 250 -10.21 12.98 9.59
C VAL A 250 -9.23 13.98 10.17
N THR A 251 -8.15 13.50 10.76
CA THR A 251 -7.13 14.33 11.42
C THR A 251 -5.78 14.06 10.82
N LEU A 252 -5.18 15.04 10.16
CA LEU A 252 -3.78 15.00 9.76
C LEU A 252 -2.94 15.53 10.93
N VAL A 253 -2.13 14.66 11.49
CA VAL A 253 -1.31 14.99 12.67
C VAL A 253 -0.16 15.90 12.23
N PRO A 254 0.12 17.01 12.96
CA PRO A 254 1.31 17.81 12.69
C PRO A 254 2.57 16.98 12.92
N ASN A 255 3.59 17.17 12.08
CA ASN A 255 4.84 16.41 12.18
C ASN A 255 6.06 17.33 12.27
N PRO A 256 7.16 16.87 12.87
CA PRO A 256 8.44 17.58 12.83
C PRO A 256 9.19 17.28 11.53
N SER A 257 10.34 17.92 11.32
CA SER A 257 11.26 17.60 10.22
C SER A 257 11.91 16.22 10.34
N HIS A 258 11.85 15.58 11.50
CA HIS A 258 12.34 14.22 11.70
C HIS A 258 11.39 13.23 11.02
N LEU A 259 11.86 12.67 9.91
CA LEU A 259 11.06 11.72 9.12
C LEU A 259 10.62 10.52 9.98
N GLU A 260 9.39 10.07 9.79
CA GLU A 260 8.75 8.93 10.46
C GLU A 260 8.48 9.11 11.97
N ALA A 261 8.96 10.20 12.61
CA ALA A 261 8.73 10.42 14.05
C ALA A 261 7.25 10.60 14.42
N VAL A 262 6.40 10.94 13.45
CA VAL A 262 4.95 11.06 13.63
C VAL A 262 4.25 9.70 13.77
N ASN A 263 4.85 8.61 13.29
CA ASN A 263 4.21 7.29 13.25
C ASN A 263 3.73 6.81 14.62
N PRO A 264 4.57 6.70 15.66
CA PRO A 264 4.10 6.27 16.96
C PRO A 264 3.14 7.28 17.63
N VAL A 265 3.18 8.55 17.22
CA VAL A 265 2.20 9.57 17.68
C VAL A 265 0.82 9.26 17.13
N VAL A 266 0.72 8.96 15.83
CA VAL A 266 -0.53 8.57 15.17
C VAL A 266 -1.11 7.30 15.80
N GLU A 267 -0.27 6.28 16.03
CA GLU A 267 -0.67 5.05 16.70
C GLU A 267 -1.24 5.32 18.09
N GLY A 268 -0.56 6.16 18.88
CA GLY A 268 -1.03 6.56 20.20
C GLY A 268 -2.35 7.33 20.18
N MET A 269 -2.52 8.25 19.20
CA MET A 269 -3.76 9.00 19.01
C MET A 269 -4.91 8.09 18.59
N ALA A 270 -4.69 7.18 17.66
CA ALA A 270 -5.67 6.20 17.22
C ALA A 270 -6.07 5.28 18.40
N ARG A 271 -5.10 4.74 19.13
CA ARG A 271 -5.36 3.95 20.33
C ARG A 271 -6.21 4.72 21.35
N ALA A 272 -5.89 6.00 21.61
CA ALA A 272 -6.65 6.85 22.51
C ALA A 272 -8.09 7.10 22.03
N ALA A 273 -8.28 7.34 20.72
CA ALA A 273 -9.59 7.58 20.13
C ALA A 273 -10.54 6.37 20.27
N GLY A 274 -10.00 5.15 20.18
CA GLY A 274 -10.75 3.90 20.39
C GLY A 274 -10.90 3.49 21.86
N THR A 275 -10.24 4.20 22.79
CA THR A 275 -10.20 3.80 24.20
C THR A 275 -11.27 4.50 25.04
N ARG A 276 -12.00 3.73 25.85
CA ARG A 276 -12.93 4.21 26.87
C ARG A 276 -12.36 3.94 28.26
N ALA A 277 -12.14 5.00 29.04
CA ALA A 277 -11.58 4.96 30.38
C ALA A 277 -12.50 5.65 31.43
N ASN A 278 -13.79 5.76 31.14
CA ASN A 278 -14.77 6.45 31.98
C ASN A 278 -15.45 5.55 33.02
N HIS A 279 -14.88 4.37 33.30
CA HIS A 279 -15.35 3.40 34.28
C HIS A 279 -14.18 2.85 35.11
N PRO A 280 -14.42 2.32 36.31
CA PRO A 280 -13.39 1.65 37.12
C PRO A 280 -12.87 0.38 36.43
N GLY A 281 -11.57 0.13 36.55
CA GLY A 281 -10.92 -1.05 35.99
C GLY A 281 -10.04 -0.76 34.78
N ALA A 282 -9.72 -1.79 33.98
CA ALA A 282 -8.94 -1.63 32.78
C ALA A 282 -9.74 -0.88 31.69
N PRO A 283 -9.11 0.01 30.90
CA PRO A 283 -9.78 0.67 29.78
C PRO A 283 -10.26 -0.34 28.72
N ASP A 284 -11.44 -0.10 28.17
CA ASP A 284 -11.92 -0.83 26.99
C ASP A 284 -11.39 -0.19 25.71
N PHE A 285 -10.94 -1.02 24.78
CA PHE A 285 -10.50 -0.56 23.45
C PHE A 285 -11.39 -1.15 22.35
N ASP A 286 -11.90 -0.28 21.49
CA ASP A 286 -12.71 -0.60 20.33
C ASP A 286 -12.00 -0.14 19.05
N SER A 287 -11.29 -1.06 18.40
CA SER A 287 -10.58 -0.80 17.15
C SER A 287 -11.49 -0.62 15.93
N SER A 288 -12.81 -0.74 16.08
CA SER A 288 -13.75 -0.55 14.98
C SER A 288 -14.08 0.91 14.70
N VAL A 289 -13.82 1.79 15.67
CA VAL A 289 -14.21 3.19 15.60
C VAL A 289 -13.09 4.13 15.15
N GLU A 290 -11.89 3.62 14.94
CA GLU A 290 -10.73 4.39 14.54
C GLU A 290 -9.96 3.70 13.42
N LEU A 291 -9.18 4.49 12.63
CA LEU A 291 -8.31 4.02 11.56
C LEU A 291 -7.03 4.85 11.53
N PRO A 292 -5.87 4.29 11.88
CA PRO A 292 -4.59 4.91 11.60
C PRO A 292 -4.18 4.68 10.14
N LEU A 293 -3.72 5.75 9.50
CA LEU A 293 -3.15 5.77 8.15
C LEU A 293 -1.77 6.41 8.22
N LEU A 294 -0.74 5.70 7.77
CA LEU A 294 0.63 6.21 7.74
C LEU A 294 1.16 6.26 6.31
N ILE A 295 1.60 7.43 5.88
CA ILE A 295 2.21 7.67 4.57
C ILE A 295 3.69 7.90 4.76
N HIS A 296 4.51 7.02 4.18
CA HIS A 296 5.95 6.95 4.34
C HIS A 296 6.69 7.43 3.09
N GLY A 297 7.92 7.89 3.26
CA GLY A 297 8.86 8.02 2.14
C GLY A 297 9.60 6.70 1.89
N ASP A 298 9.92 6.41 0.63
CA ASP A 298 10.59 5.18 0.19
C ASP A 298 11.97 4.95 0.84
N ALA A 299 12.80 5.99 0.93
CA ALA A 299 14.09 5.90 1.58
C ALA A 299 13.99 5.94 3.12
N ALA A 300 12.96 6.60 3.67
CA ALA A 300 12.79 6.74 5.11
C ALA A 300 12.22 5.47 5.75
N PHE A 301 11.28 4.80 5.11
CA PHE A 301 10.63 3.60 5.64
C PHE A 301 11.61 2.49 6.04
N PRO A 302 12.56 2.05 5.21
CA PRO A 302 13.52 1.02 5.60
C PRO A 302 14.64 1.52 6.52
N ALA A 303 14.95 2.84 6.51
CA ALA A 303 16.15 3.37 7.13
C ALA A 303 15.93 3.97 8.54
N GLN A 304 14.74 4.48 8.84
CA GLN A 304 14.46 5.11 10.13
C GLN A 304 14.07 4.06 11.17
N GLY A 305 14.85 3.94 12.25
CA GLY A 305 14.63 2.95 13.31
C GLY A 305 13.23 3.02 13.94
N VAL A 306 12.64 4.22 14.03
CA VAL A 306 11.28 4.42 14.57
C VAL A 306 10.20 3.69 13.76
N VAL A 307 10.43 3.42 12.47
CA VAL A 307 9.52 2.62 11.66
C VAL A 307 9.46 1.17 12.19
N ALA A 308 10.62 0.53 12.37
CA ALA A 308 10.68 -0.82 12.92
C ALA A 308 10.07 -0.89 14.34
N GLU A 309 10.29 0.14 15.16
CA GLU A 309 9.69 0.24 16.49
C GLU A 309 8.17 0.34 16.39
N THR A 310 7.63 1.18 15.50
CA THR A 310 6.18 1.34 15.26
C THR A 310 5.56 0.02 14.77
N LEU A 311 6.16 -0.61 13.76
CA LEU A 311 5.69 -1.91 13.26
C LEU A 311 5.70 -2.99 14.35
N ASN A 312 6.66 -2.95 15.28
CA ASN A 312 6.70 -3.87 16.41
C ASN A 312 5.54 -3.66 17.40
N LEU A 313 5.01 -2.45 17.52
CA LEU A 313 3.86 -2.15 18.40
C LEU A 313 2.56 -2.80 17.90
N SER A 314 2.42 -3.05 16.61
CA SER A 314 1.18 -3.46 15.94
C SER A 314 0.55 -4.75 16.47
N ARG A 315 1.33 -5.60 17.15
CA ARG A 315 0.85 -6.87 17.73
C ARG A 315 1.01 -6.96 19.26
N LEU A 316 1.40 -5.86 19.90
CA LEU A 316 1.50 -5.79 21.35
C LEU A 316 0.16 -5.33 21.93
N ALA A 317 -0.44 -6.16 22.79
CA ALA A 317 -1.81 -5.94 23.29
C ALA A 317 -2.08 -4.54 23.88
N ALA A 318 -1.05 -3.91 24.50
CA ALA A 318 -1.18 -2.57 25.05
C ALA A 318 -1.14 -1.45 23.99
N TYR A 319 -0.62 -1.74 22.81
CA TYR A 319 -0.36 -0.75 21.75
C TYR A 319 -1.14 -1.02 20.46
N ASP A 320 -1.64 -2.24 20.26
CA ASP A 320 -2.41 -2.65 19.08
C ASP A 320 -3.59 -1.71 18.85
N THR A 321 -3.68 -1.16 17.62
CA THR A 321 -4.74 -0.27 17.14
C THR A 321 -5.77 -0.99 16.28
N GLY A 322 -5.69 -2.30 16.18
CA GLY A 322 -6.54 -3.07 15.26
C GLY A 322 -6.14 -2.91 13.79
N GLY A 323 -4.87 -2.67 13.57
CA GLY A 323 -4.23 -2.58 12.26
C GLY A 323 -4.17 -1.17 11.68
N THR A 324 -3.03 -0.87 11.11
CA THR A 324 -2.69 0.37 10.42
C THR A 324 -2.59 0.11 8.92
N ILE A 325 -3.10 1.01 8.10
CA ILE A 325 -2.83 0.99 6.67
C ILE A 325 -1.61 1.87 6.42
N HIS A 326 -0.56 1.27 5.87
CA HIS A 326 0.67 1.94 5.47
C HIS A 326 0.69 2.16 3.97
N ILE A 327 1.07 3.35 3.53
CA ILE A 327 1.30 3.65 2.11
C ILE A 327 2.70 4.22 1.98
N ILE A 328 3.57 3.57 1.23
CA ILE A 328 4.85 4.16 0.86
C ILE A 328 4.62 4.99 -0.40
N ALA A 329 4.77 6.31 -0.29
CA ALA A 329 4.80 7.23 -1.42
C ALA A 329 6.17 7.12 -2.10
N ASN A 330 6.34 6.07 -2.91
CA ASN A 330 7.60 5.62 -3.46
C ASN A 330 7.90 6.30 -4.79
N ASN A 331 8.64 7.39 -4.76
CA ASN A 331 9.09 8.06 -5.96
C ASN A 331 10.49 7.64 -6.43
N GLN A 332 11.01 6.54 -5.88
CA GLN A 332 12.26 5.87 -6.26
C GLN A 332 13.52 6.74 -6.12
N ILE A 333 13.46 7.82 -5.33
CA ILE A 333 14.64 8.66 -5.08
C ILE A 333 14.59 9.31 -3.70
N GLY A 334 15.49 8.91 -2.81
CA GLY A 334 15.65 9.46 -1.47
C GLY A 334 16.57 10.68 -1.49
N PHE A 335 16.03 11.89 -1.54
CA PHE A 335 16.79 13.15 -1.74
C PHE A 335 17.59 13.09 -3.06
N THR A 336 18.81 12.51 -3.04
CA THR A 336 19.64 12.27 -4.24
C THR A 336 20.05 10.80 -4.39
N ALA A 337 19.67 9.93 -3.45
CA ALA A 337 20.04 8.53 -3.45
C ALA A 337 19.03 7.68 -4.25
N THR A 338 19.53 6.85 -5.14
CA THR A 338 18.75 5.87 -5.89
C THR A 338 18.26 4.72 -4.98
N PRO A 339 17.30 3.89 -5.40
CA PRO A 339 16.88 2.72 -4.64
C PRO A 339 18.04 1.81 -4.22
N ALA A 340 18.98 1.55 -5.13
CA ALA A 340 20.16 0.72 -4.85
C ALA A 340 21.13 1.31 -3.80
N GLU A 341 21.06 2.62 -3.58
CA GLU A 341 21.84 3.34 -2.56
C GLU A 341 21.05 3.53 -1.27
N SER A 342 19.73 3.37 -1.29
CA SER A 342 18.83 3.68 -0.18
C SER A 342 18.50 2.47 0.69
N TYR A 343 18.37 1.27 0.10
CA TYR A 343 18.00 0.06 0.84
C TYR A 343 18.57 -1.22 0.23
N SER A 344 18.80 -2.21 1.10
CA SER A 344 19.41 -3.50 0.73
C SER A 344 18.40 -4.56 0.28
N THR A 345 17.11 -4.28 0.38
CA THR A 345 16.01 -5.16 -0.03
C THR A 345 15.60 -4.87 -1.47
N SER A 346 14.89 -5.79 -2.12
CA SER A 346 14.40 -5.58 -3.49
C SER A 346 13.40 -4.41 -3.58
N TYR A 347 12.72 -4.09 -2.48
CA TYR A 347 11.70 -3.05 -2.40
C TYR A 347 11.88 -2.20 -1.14
N ALA A 348 11.44 -0.95 -1.18
CA ALA A 348 11.39 -0.08 -0.01
C ALA A 348 10.59 -0.71 1.15
N SER A 349 9.53 -1.43 0.82
CA SER A 349 8.65 -2.13 1.75
C SER A 349 9.25 -3.38 2.41
N GLY A 350 10.45 -3.79 2.05
CA GLY A 350 11.08 -5.05 2.48
C GLY A 350 11.11 -5.28 4.00
N LEU A 351 11.18 -4.21 4.80
CA LEU A 351 11.13 -4.26 6.26
C LEU A 351 9.82 -4.90 6.77
N ALA A 352 8.68 -4.59 6.15
CA ALA A 352 7.36 -5.07 6.56
C ALA A 352 7.20 -6.58 6.48
N ARG A 353 7.96 -7.26 5.61
CA ARG A 353 7.96 -8.72 5.48
C ARG A 353 8.35 -9.41 6.80
N GLY A 354 9.28 -8.82 7.55
CA GLY A 354 9.71 -9.32 8.86
C GLY A 354 8.56 -9.34 9.87
N PHE A 355 7.66 -8.37 9.81
CA PHE A 355 6.48 -8.21 10.67
C PHE A 355 5.24 -8.95 10.15
N LYS A 356 5.36 -9.66 9.03
CA LYS A 356 4.27 -10.45 8.41
C LYS A 356 3.09 -9.59 7.94
N ILE A 357 3.38 -8.38 7.51
CA ILE A 357 2.41 -7.44 6.95
C ILE A 357 2.28 -7.75 5.46
N PRO A 358 1.07 -8.02 4.92
CA PRO A 358 0.89 -8.23 3.49
C PRO A 358 1.21 -6.94 2.72
N ILE A 359 1.84 -7.10 1.56
CA ILE A 359 2.30 -5.98 0.74
C ILE A 359 1.69 -6.09 -0.66
N VAL A 360 1.17 -4.98 -1.16
CA VAL A 360 0.84 -4.81 -2.58
C VAL A 360 1.72 -3.69 -3.14
N HIS A 361 2.56 -4.03 -4.10
CA HIS A 361 3.26 -3.05 -4.91
C HIS A 361 2.35 -2.65 -6.06
N VAL A 362 2.18 -1.36 -6.32
CA VAL A 362 1.28 -0.89 -7.37
C VAL A 362 1.89 0.25 -8.16
N ASN A 363 1.75 0.16 -9.48
CA ASN A 363 2.15 1.22 -10.40
C ASN A 363 1.26 2.45 -10.20
N ALA A 364 1.86 3.59 -9.85
CA ALA A 364 1.13 4.83 -9.58
C ALA A 364 0.42 5.42 -10.83
N ASP A 365 0.81 5.00 -12.03
CA ASP A 365 0.17 5.41 -13.28
C ASP A 365 -0.98 4.47 -13.71
N ASP A 366 -1.33 3.46 -12.89
CA ASP A 366 -2.51 2.62 -13.10
C ASP A 366 -3.62 2.92 -12.07
N PRO A 367 -4.60 3.77 -12.43
CA PRO A 367 -5.65 4.18 -11.49
C PRO A 367 -6.53 3.03 -11.02
N VAL A 368 -6.77 2.03 -11.87
CA VAL A 368 -7.61 0.87 -11.54
C VAL A 368 -6.91 0.00 -10.50
N ALA A 369 -5.63 -0.29 -10.70
CA ALA A 369 -4.82 -1.06 -9.77
C ALA A 369 -4.64 -0.34 -8.42
N CYS A 370 -4.47 0.99 -8.43
CA CYS A 370 -4.37 1.79 -7.22
C CYS A 370 -5.65 1.73 -6.37
N ILE A 371 -6.81 1.87 -7.00
CA ILE A 371 -8.10 1.75 -6.30
C ILE A 371 -8.34 0.33 -5.79
N GLU A 372 -7.97 -0.71 -6.56
CA GLU A 372 -8.02 -2.10 -6.10
C GLU A 372 -7.18 -2.31 -4.83
N ALA A 373 -5.93 -1.82 -4.83
CA ALA A 373 -5.02 -1.92 -3.69
C ALA A 373 -5.59 -1.20 -2.45
N ALA A 374 -6.14 -0.01 -2.62
CA ALA A 374 -6.78 0.77 -1.55
C ALA A 374 -7.95 0.01 -0.91
N ARG A 375 -8.84 -0.55 -1.73
CA ARG A 375 -9.98 -1.37 -1.26
C ARG A 375 -9.54 -2.63 -0.57
N MET A 376 -8.57 -3.34 -1.13
CA MET A 376 -8.02 -4.57 -0.55
C MET A 376 -7.42 -4.29 0.83
N ALA A 377 -6.64 -3.23 0.97
CA ALA A 377 -6.03 -2.82 2.23
C ALA A 377 -7.08 -2.52 3.31
N TRP A 378 -8.09 -1.72 2.96
CA TRP A 378 -9.17 -1.40 3.87
C TRP A 378 -9.96 -2.66 4.30
N GLU A 379 -10.37 -3.50 3.35
CA GLU A 379 -11.15 -4.71 3.63
C GLU A 379 -10.36 -5.73 4.45
N TYR A 380 -9.06 -5.88 4.19
CA TYR A 380 -8.19 -6.72 4.99
C TYR A 380 -8.10 -6.22 6.43
N ARG A 381 -7.82 -4.93 6.63
CA ARG A 381 -7.80 -4.29 7.95
C ARG A 381 -9.14 -4.44 8.68
N ALA A 382 -10.24 -4.18 8.00
CA ALA A 382 -11.57 -4.28 8.58
C ALA A 382 -11.91 -5.71 9.04
N ARG A 383 -11.44 -6.72 8.29
CA ARG A 383 -11.69 -8.13 8.58
C ARG A 383 -10.77 -8.70 9.66
N PHE A 384 -9.46 -8.49 9.49
CA PHE A 384 -8.46 -9.19 10.31
C PHE A 384 -7.90 -8.35 11.45
N ARG A 385 -8.17 -7.06 11.46
CA ARG A 385 -7.61 -6.14 12.46
C ARG A 385 -6.09 -6.23 12.50
N ARG A 386 -5.46 -6.15 11.31
CA ARG A 386 -4.03 -6.24 11.08
C ARG A 386 -3.58 -5.18 10.11
N ASP A 387 -2.28 -4.87 10.18
CA ASP A 387 -1.64 -3.93 9.28
C ASP A 387 -1.64 -4.44 7.86
N PHE A 388 -1.71 -3.50 6.93
CA PHE A 388 -1.57 -3.73 5.50
C PHE A 388 -0.67 -2.65 4.90
N LEU A 389 0.15 -3.01 3.92
CA LEU A 389 1.06 -2.06 3.28
C LEU A 389 0.82 -2.00 1.78
N ILE A 390 0.72 -0.78 1.25
CA ILE A 390 0.72 -0.47 -0.17
C ILE A 390 2.03 0.25 -0.49
N ASP A 391 2.83 -0.31 -1.40
CA ASP A 391 4.02 0.33 -1.95
C ASP A 391 3.59 0.98 -3.28
N LEU A 392 3.30 2.27 -3.25
CA LEU A 392 2.83 3.04 -4.40
C LEU A 392 4.05 3.51 -5.18
N GLU A 393 4.42 2.76 -6.22
CA GLU A 393 5.60 3.03 -7.04
C GLU A 393 5.28 3.99 -8.19
N GLY A 394 5.94 5.13 -8.15
CA GLY A 394 5.87 6.16 -9.16
C GLY A 394 7.24 6.78 -9.42
N TYR A 395 7.29 8.08 -9.60
CA TYR A 395 8.51 8.82 -9.88
C TYR A 395 8.45 10.22 -9.25
N ARG A 396 9.58 10.90 -9.25
CA ARG A 396 9.67 12.30 -8.87
C ARG A 396 9.87 13.16 -10.10
N ARG A 397 8.93 14.06 -10.36
CA ARG A 397 8.93 14.90 -11.56
C ARG A 397 9.87 16.11 -11.43
N TYR A 398 9.97 16.70 -10.25
CA TYR A 398 10.78 17.88 -9.96
C TYR A 398 11.85 17.60 -8.91
N GLY A 399 12.68 18.58 -8.57
CA GLY A 399 13.69 18.49 -7.52
C GLY A 399 13.10 18.14 -6.15
N HIS A 400 13.96 17.80 -5.19
CA HIS A 400 13.52 17.30 -3.88
C HIS A 400 12.52 18.24 -3.17
N ASN A 401 12.78 19.53 -3.21
CA ASN A 401 11.96 20.56 -2.57
C ASN A 401 11.63 21.74 -3.49
N GLU A 402 11.82 21.58 -4.80
CA GLU A 402 11.57 22.54 -5.88
C GLU A 402 12.46 23.83 -5.79
N GLY A 403 13.25 23.98 -4.76
CA GLY A 403 14.25 25.04 -4.65
C GLY A 403 15.63 24.66 -5.17
N ASN A 404 15.81 23.39 -5.55
CA ASN A 404 17.10 22.81 -5.99
C ASN A 404 17.04 22.39 -7.48
N GLU A 405 16.16 22.96 -8.27
CA GLU A 405 16.03 22.71 -9.72
C GLU A 405 17.07 23.46 -10.53
#